data_116ea24656a79854a5b9ad0c2d569efe
#
_entry.id   116ea24656a79854a5b9ad0c2d569efe
#
_cell.length_a   1.000
_cell.length_b   1.000
_cell.length_c   1.000
_cell.angle_alpha   90.00
_cell.angle_beta   90.00
_cell.angle_gamma   90.00
#
_symmetry.space_group_name_H-M   'P 1'
#
loop_
_entity.id
_entity.type
_entity.pdbx_description
1 polymer ?
#
loop_
_entity_poly.entity_id
_entity_poly.type
_entity_poly.pdbx_seq_one_letter_code
_entity_poly.pdbx_strand_id
1 'polypeptide(L)'
;MMDKRWQMVLDCLGAEQPPFSQGTLFNFRMRLIAHDLDKVLLARTVALAEQTGGFGARQLRAALDSTPLFGAGRVEDTLNLLGHALRKAVGLAAAELGTSAAALIEEADLALVGHSSLKAALDLDWGEPTARARALCLVLEEVERWKRWLEQQSCLSVHEPPMQEVMATIDQIVAQDTEPDPDGSPGGRRLTPRVAHDRRISIEDKDMRHGRKSSAKTFNGFKEHVLVDLDSTVTREVVVRPANEPEHEVVECLAEELEKSPGLLQLDIDLGYMASP
;
A
#
# COMPACT_ATOMS: atom_id res chain seq x y z
N MET A 1 -12.79 -22.56 21.34
CA MET A 1 -12.10 -22.49 22.66
C MET A 1 -10.96 -21.51 22.55
N MET A 2 -10.88 -20.52 23.42
CA MET A 2 -9.81 -19.52 23.41
C MET A 2 -8.52 -20.14 23.98
N ASP A 3 -7.36 -19.84 23.38
CA ASP A 3 -6.06 -20.32 23.82
C ASP A 3 -5.80 -19.90 25.29
N LYS A 4 -5.31 -20.83 26.12
CA LYS A 4 -5.09 -20.59 27.54
C LYS A 4 -4.11 -19.45 27.85
N ARG A 5 -3.11 -19.23 26.97
CA ARG A 5 -2.16 -18.13 27.09
C ARG A 5 -2.88 -16.77 26.98
N TRP A 6 -3.81 -16.65 26.04
CA TRP A 6 -4.65 -15.45 25.93
C TRP A 6 -5.59 -15.29 27.11
N GLN A 7 -6.14 -16.39 27.64
CA GLN A 7 -6.97 -16.32 28.84
C GLN A 7 -6.18 -15.80 30.04
N MET A 8 -4.91 -16.18 30.16
CA MET A 8 -4.04 -15.67 31.25
C MET A 8 -3.73 -14.18 31.07
N VAL A 9 -3.32 -13.77 29.86
CA VAL A 9 -2.99 -12.36 29.56
C VAL A 9 -4.20 -11.44 29.76
N LEU A 10 -5.39 -11.91 29.44
CA LEU A 10 -6.64 -11.14 29.55
C LEU A 10 -7.34 -11.30 30.92
N ASP A 11 -6.70 -11.97 31.88
CA ASP A 11 -7.25 -12.27 33.20
C ASP A 11 -8.67 -12.89 33.15
N CYS A 12 -8.84 -13.85 32.24
CA CYS A 12 -10.14 -14.52 32.01
C CYS A 12 -10.00 -16.06 31.91
N LEU A 13 -9.20 -16.64 32.83
CA LEU A 13 -9.00 -18.10 32.87
C LEU A 13 -10.33 -18.86 32.98
N GLY A 14 -10.50 -19.85 32.07
CA GLY A 14 -11.70 -20.65 31.98
C GLY A 14 -12.80 -20.07 31.09
N ALA A 15 -12.62 -18.88 30.52
CA ALA A 15 -13.56 -18.30 29.59
C ALA A 15 -13.61 -19.09 28.27
N GLU A 16 -14.79 -19.42 27.81
CA GLU A 16 -15.00 -20.09 26.52
C GLU A 16 -14.95 -19.11 25.33
N GLN A 17 -15.30 -17.87 25.59
CA GLN A 17 -15.34 -16.79 24.60
C GLN A 17 -14.42 -15.64 25.01
N PRO A 18 -13.89 -14.88 24.06
CA PRO A 18 -13.08 -13.69 24.35
C PRO A 18 -13.94 -12.63 25.07
N PRO A 19 -13.35 -11.82 26.00
CA PRO A 19 -14.06 -10.80 26.77
C PRO A 19 -14.53 -9.60 25.95
N PHE A 20 -14.22 -9.58 24.67
CA PHE A 20 -14.61 -8.52 23.74
C PHE A 20 -14.97 -9.10 22.36
N SER A 21 -15.81 -8.40 21.62
CA SER A 21 -16.19 -8.77 20.25
C SER A 21 -15.09 -8.39 19.23
N GLN A 22 -15.15 -8.98 18.05
CA GLN A 22 -14.29 -8.59 16.93
C GLN A 22 -14.46 -7.11 16.57
N GLY A 23 -15.69 -6.56 16.65
CA GLY A 23 -15.95 -5.14 16.43
C GLY A 23 -15.26 -4.25 17.47
N THR A 24 -15.22 -4.68 18.74
CA THR A 24 -14.49 -3.96 19.80
C THR A 24 -13.00 -3.91 19.48
N LEU A 25 -12.41 -5.03 19.07
CA LEU A 25 -11.00 -5.09 18.69
C LEU A 25 -10.70 -4.21 17.46
N PHE A 26 -11.58 -4.22 16.46
CA PHE A 26 -11.47 -3.35 15.29
C PHE A 26 -11.49 -1.88 15.71
N ASN A 27 -12.48 -1.46 16.49
CA ASN A 27 -12.58 -0.07 16.97
C ASN A 27 -11.40 0.36 17.82
N PHE A 28 -10.86 -0.55 18.65
CA PHE A 28 -9.65 -0.30 19.41
C PHE A 28 -8.44 -0.03 18.50
N ARG A 29 -8.22 -0.87 17.48
CA ARG A 29 -7.16 -0.67 16.49
C ARG A 29 -7.31 0.66 15.74
N MET A 30 -8.52 1.00 15.31
CA MET A 30 -8.78 2.27 14.63
C MET A 30 -8.46 3.47 15.52
N ARG A 31 -8.74 3.39 16.83
CA ARG A 31 -8.37 4.44 17.79
C ARG A 31 -6.86 4.53 17.99
N LEU A 32 -6.15 3.41 18.06
CA LEU A 32 -4.69 3.41 18.11
C LEU A 32 -4.08 4.14 16.92
N ILE A 33 -4.55 3.83 15.70
CA ILE A 33 -4.11 4.47 14.47
C ILE A 33 -4.43 5.98 14.47
N ALA A 34 -5.67 6.34 14.83
CA ALA A 34 -6.13 7.73 14.82
C ALA A 34 -5.37 8.64 15.81
N HIS A 35 -4.72 8.07 16.81
CA HIS A 35 -3.99 8.80 17.86
C HIS A 35 -2.49 8.47 17.89
N ASP A 36 -1.94 7.79 16.86
CA ASP A 36 -0.53 7.37 16.76
C ASP A 36 -0.02 6.64 18.02
N LEU A 37 -0.88 5.77 18.60
CA LEU A 37 -0.60 5.09 19.86
C LEU A 37 0.04 3.70 19.71
N ASP A 38 0.19 3.19 18.49
CA ASP A 38 0.80 1.90 18.19
C ASP A 38 2.25 1.84 18.68
N LYS A 39 3.08 2.81 18.30
CA LYS A 39 4.47 2.94 18.78
C LYS A 39 4.55 3.19 20.28
N VAL A 40 3.62 3.95 20.84
CA VAL A 40 3.55 4.21 22.28
C VAL A 40 3.30 2.93 23.07
N LEU A 41 2.44 2.03 22.58
CA LEU A 41 2.20 0.73 23.21
C LEU A 41 3.44 -0.17 23.18
N LEU A 42 4.13 -0.22 22.03
CA LEU A 42 5.38 -0.97 21.90
C LEU A 42 6.44 -0.44 22.86
N ALA A 43 6.67 0.87 22.86
CA ALA A 43 7.64 1.51 23.76
C ALA A 43 7.34 1.25 25.26
N ARG A 44 6.06 1.28 25.65
CA ARG A 44 5.65 0.95 27.04
C ARG A 44 5.88 -0.52 27.38
N THR A 45 5.66 -1.43 26.43
CA THR A 45 5.93 -2.86 26.63
C THR A 45 7.41 -3.10 26.85
N VAL A 46 8.27 -2.46 26.04
CA VAL A 46 9.73 -2.51 26.18
C VAL A 46 10.15 -1.95 27.55
N ALA A 47 9.69 -0.75 27.91
CA ALA A 47 10.02 -0.11 29.19
C ALA A 47 9.56 -0.94 30.40
N LEU A 48 8.40 -1.59 30.34
CA LEU A 48 7.92 -2.47 31.39
C LEU A 48 8.81 -3.71 31.54
N ALA A 49 9.22 -4.31 30.44
CA ALA A 49 10.12 -5.45 30.44
C ALA A 49 11.50 -5.08 31.02
N GLU A 50 12.01 -3.90 30.71
CA GLU A 50 13.24 -3.35 31.32
C GLU A 50 13.10 -3.18 32.84
N GLN A 51 12.02 -2.57 33.31
CA GLN A 51 11.76 -2.35 34.75
C GLN A 51 11.58 -3.64 35.54
N THR A 52 11.02 -4.67 34.93
CA THR A 52 10.80 -5.97 35.59
C THR A 52 12.01 -6.90 35.47
N GLY A 53 13.15 -6.42 35.00
CA GLY A 53 14.39 -7.18 34.90
C GLY A 53 14.43 -8.18 33.75
N GLY A 54 13.54 -8.01 32.76
CA GLY A 54 13.47 -8.87 31.57
C GLY A 54 14.74 -8.81 30.73
N PHE A 55 15.26 -7.59 30.47
CA PHE A 55 16.46 -7.42 29.66
C PHE A 55 17.28 -6.13 29.94
N GLY A 56 16.82 -5.20 30.72
CA GLY A 56 17.37 -3.84 30.83
C GLY A 56 18.80 -3.70 31.35
N ALA A 57 19.38 -4.71 31.97
CA ALA A 57 20.70 -4.62 32.62
C ALA A 57 21.84 -5.27 31.83
N ARG A 58 21.59 -5.83 30.68
CA ARG A 58 22.59 -6.55 29.85
C ARG A 58 22.62 -6.02 28.43
N GLN A 59 23.73 -6.22 27.75
CA GLN A 59 23.86 -5.90 26.34
C GLN A 59 22.83 -6.68 25.51
N LEU A 60 22.26 -6.01 24.52
CA LEU A 60 21.24 -6.56 23.64
C LEU A 60 21.82 -7.63 22.70
N ARG A 61 21.21 -8.79 22.69
CA ARG A 61 21.37 -9.80 21.67
C ARG A 61 20.07 -9.83 20.86
N ALA A 62 20.10 -9.41 19.62
CA ALA A 62 18.90 -9.24 18.80
C ALA A 62 18.94 -10.07 17.52
N ALA A 63 17.75 -10.39 17.02
CA ALA A 63 17.56 -10.85 15.66
C ALA A 63 16.67 -9.86 14.92
N LEU A 64 17.00 -9.59 13.66
CA LEU A 64 16.20 -8.81 12.73
C LEU A 64 15.84 -9.69 11.54
N ASP A 65 14.55 -9.83 11.28
CA ASP A 65 14.03 -10.60 10.16
C ASP A 65 12.86 -9.88 9.48
N SER A 66 12.63 -10.22 8.22
CA SER A 66 11.52 -9.68 7.43
C SER A 66 10.45 -10.72 7.13
N THR A 67 9.20 -10.27 7.18
CA THR A 67 8.04 -11.09 6.82
C THR A 67 7.19 -10.36 5.78
N PRO A 68 6.72 -11.04 4.70
CA PRO A 68 5.76 -10.47 3.78
C PRO A 68 4.45 -10.10 4.49
N LEU A 69 4.02 -8.84 4.34
CA LEU A 69 2.73 -8.35 4.78
C LEU A 69 1.91 -8.02 3.53
N PHE A 70 0.78 -8.72 3.36
CA PHE A 70 -0.07 -8.50 2.20
C PHE A 70 -0.84 -7.19 2.33
N GLY A 71 -0.82 -6.38 1.25
CA GLY A 71 -1.59 -5.16 1.18
C GLY A 71 -3.10 -5.44 1.11
N ALA A 72 -3.90 -4.52 1.61
CA ALA A 72 -5.36 -4.61 1.57
C ALA A 72 -5.94 -4.13 0.24
N GLY A 73 -5.19 -3.34 -0.52
CA GLY A 73 -5.61 -2.79 -1.81
C GLY A 73 -5.67 -3.85 -2.91
N ARG A 74 -6.61 -3.66 -3.83
CA ARG A 74 -6.71 -4.51 -5.01
C ARG A 74 -5.54 -4.25 -5.95
N VAL A 75 -4.87 -5.32 -6.40
CA VAL A 75 -3.86 -5.26 -7.46
C VAL A 75 -4.54 -5.17 -8.82
N GLU A 76 -4.17 -4.19 -9.60
CA GLU A 76 -4.79 -3.91 -10.88
C GLU A 76 -3.75 -3.78 -11.99
N ASP A 77 -4.14 -4.17 -13.21
CA ASP A 77 -3.38 -3.86 -14.42
C ASP A 77 -3.55 -2.38 -14.81
N THR A 78 -2.74 -1.90 -15.73
CA THR A 78 -2.70 -0.50 -16.18
C THR A 78 -4.07 0.06 -16.56
N LEU A 79 -4.85 -0.71 -17.34
CA LEU A 79 -6.16 -0.27 -17.81
C LEU A 79 -7.15 -0.14 -16.64
N ASN A 80 -7.15 -1.11 -15.75
CA ASN A 80 -8.01 -1.07 -14.56
C ASN A 80 -7.57 0.02 -13.57
N LEU A 81 -6.25 0.25 -13.38
CA LEU A 81 -5.75 1.38 -12.58
C LEU A 81 -6.26 2.71 -13.12
N LEU A 82 -6.11 2.97 -14.42
CA LEU A 82 -6.60 4.20 -15.06
C LEU A 82 -8.11 4.35 -14.91
N GLY A 83 -8.88 3.30 -15.22
CA GLY A 83 -10.33 3.34 -15.08
C GLY A 83 -10.80 3.53 -13.65
N HIS A 84 -10.11 2.95 -12.66
CA HIS A 84 -10.43 3.14 -11.24
C HIS A 84 -10.09 4.56 -10.78
N ALA A 85 -8.93 5.09 -11.16
CA ALA A 85 -8.54 6.46 -10.84
C ALA A 85 -9.51 7.48 -11.46
N LEU A 86 -9.92 7.28 -12.73
CA LEU A 86 -10.94 8.13 -13.37
C LEU A 86 -12.29 8.07 -12.62
N ARG A 87 -12.79 6.87 -12.26
CA ARG A 87 -14.03 6.75 -11.47
C ARG A 87 -13.93 7.50 -10.14
N LYS A 88 -12.78 7.42 -9.47
CA LYS A 88 -12.53 8.15 -8.22
C LYS A 88 -12.56 9.67 -8.47
N ALA A 89 -11.92 10.16 -9.54
CA ALA A 89 -11.91 11.57 -9.90
C ALA A 89 -13.33 12.09 -10.22
N VAL A 90 -14.10 11.35 -11.02
CA VAL A 90 -15.50 11.67 -11.32
C VAL A 90 -16.36 11.68 -10.05
N GLY A 91 -16.16 10.72 -9.15
CA GLY A 91 -16.90 10.67 -7.88
C GLY A 91 -16.62 11.86 -6.97
N LEU A 92 -15.35 12.33 -6.93
CA LEU A 92 -14.98 13.55 -6.18
C LEU A 92 -15.63 14.80 -6.78
N ALA A 93 -15.55 14.97 -8.10
CA ALA A 93 -16.19 16.09 -8.78
C ALA A 93 -17.72 16.08 -8.60
N ALA A 94 -18.35 14.92 -8.71
CA ALA A 94 -19.79 14.77 -8.49
C ALA A 94 -20.22 15.18 -7.07
N ALA A 95 -19.44 14.76 -6.07
CA ALA A 95 -19.70 15.14 -4.69
C ALA A 95 -19.56 16.65 -4.46
N GLU A 96 -18.54 17.28 -5.03
CA GLU A 96 -18.31 18.74 -4.91
C GLU A 96 -19.38 19.55 -5.63
N LEU A 97 -19.81 19.11 -6.83
CA LEU A 97 -20.84 19.77 -7.62
C LEU A 97 -22.29 19.47 -7.14
N GLY A 98 -22.46 18.55 -6.18
CA GLY A 98 -23.76 18.12 -5.70
C GLY A 98 -24.61 17.39 -6.76
N THR A 99 -23.95 16.69 -7.70
CA THR A 99 -24.58 15.94 -8.80
C THR A 99 -24.26 14.44 -8.72
N SER A 100 -24.80 13.64 -9.62
CA SER A 100 -24.48 12.23 -9.69
C SER A 100 -23.25 11.95 -10.57
N ALA A 101 -22.47 10.93 -10.21
CA ALA A 101 -21.36 10.49 -11.08
C ALA A 101 -21.84 10.10 -12.49
N ALA A 102 -23.05 9.52 -12.61
CA ALA A 102 -23.63 9.17 -13.91
C ALA A 102 -23.88 10.38 -14.80
N ALA A 103 -24.37 11.49 -14.22
CA ALA A 103 -24.58 12.72 -14.97
C ALA A 103 -23.26 13.32 -15.50
N LEU A 104 -22.20 13.30 -14.67
CA LEU A 104 -20.89 13.78 -15.09
C LEU A 104 -20.24 12.87 -16.13
N ILE A 105 -20.43 11.56 -16.05
CA ILE A 105 -19.96 10.60 -17.07
C ILE A 105 -20.58 10.91 -18.42
N GLU A 106 -21.89 11.21 -18.45
CA GLU A 106 -22.59 11.61 -19.68
C GLU A 106 -22.10 12.98 -20.19
N GLU A 107 -22.01 13.97 -19.32
CA GLU A 107 -21.57 15.32 -19.65
C GLU A 107 -20.11 15.36 -20.18
N ALA A 108 -19.21 14.61 -19.58
CA ALA A 108 -17.79 14.54 -19.96
C ALA A 108 -17.50 13.50 -21.05
N ASP A 109 -18.52 12.79 -21.57
CA ASP A 109 -18.40 11.73 -22.59
C ASP A 109 -17.43 10.61 -22.18
N LEU A 110 -17.61 10.04 -20.98
CA LEU A 110 -16.74 9.03 -20.39
C LEU A 110 -17.40 7.64 -20.39
N ALA A 111 -17.72 7.12 -21.57
CA ALA A 111 -18.52 5.91 -21.72
C ALA A 111 -17.92 4.67 -21.02
N LEU A 112 -16.58 4.50 -21.05
CA LEU A 112 -15.91 3.32 -20.44
C LEU A 112 -15.94 3.35 -18.92
N VAL A 113 -15.83 4.55 -18.32
CA VAL A 113 -15.79 4.74 -16.86
C VAL A 113 -17.12 4.39 -16.19
N GLY A 114 -18.23 4.55 -16.92
CA GLY A 114 -19.57 4.21 -16.43
C GLY A 114 -19.81 2.73 -16.17
N HIS A 115 -18.99 1.84 -16.71
CA HIS A 115 -19.15 0.40 -16.58
C HIS A 115 -18.42 -0.15 -15.35
N SER A 116 -18.98 -1.22 -14.74
CA SER A 116 -18.36 -1.90 -13.60
C SER A 116 -17.02 -2.60 -13.95
N SER A 117 -16.88 -3.03 -15.20
CA SER A 117 -15.67 -3.62 -15.76
C SER A 117 -15.25 -2.90 -17.02
N LEU A 118 -14.08 -2.27 -16.97
CA LEU A 118 -13.51 -1.56 -18.11
C LEU A 118 -13.26 -2.51 -19.31
N LYS A 119 -12.77 -3.72 -19.03
CA LYS A 119 -12.50 -4.72 -20.07
C LYS A 119 -13.77 -5.19 -20.79
N ALA A 120 -14.87 -5.29 -20.08
CA ALA A 120 -16.15 -5.63 -20.69
C ALA A 120 -16.72 -4.46 -21.51
N ALA A 121 -16.51 -3.22 -21.03
CA ALA A 121 -16.95 -2.01 -21.74
C ALA A 121 -16.20 -1.77 -23.05
N LEU A 122 -14.94 -2.18 -23.12
CA LEU A 122 -14.11 -2.02 -24.32
C LEU A 122 -14.59 -2.88 -25.51
N ASP A 123 -15.36 -3.93 -25.28
CA ASP A 123 -15.90 -4.83 -26.33
C ASP A 123 -14.88 -5.22 -27.41
N LEU A 124 -13.69 -5.65 -26.98
CA LEU A 124 -12.59 -6.03 -27.84
C LEU A 124 -12.37 -7.54 -27.86
N ASP A 125 -12.01 -8.09 -29.00
CA ASP A 125 -11.45 -9.44 -29.08
C ASP A 125 -10.03 -9.46 -28.52
N TRP A 126 -9.89 -9.87 -27.27
CA TRP A 126 -8.59 -9.93 -26.55
C TRP A 126 -7.61 -10.97 -27.12
N GLY A 127 -8.05 -11.82 -28.03
CA GLY A 127 -7.19 -12.72 -28.81
C GLY A 127 -6.40 -12.00 -29.92
N GLU A 128 -6.88 -10.84 -30.35
CA GLU A 128 -6.22 -10.05 -31.38
C GLU A 128 -4.93 -9.38 -30.84
N PRO A 129 -3.79 -9.46 -31.58
CA PRO A 129 -2.52 -8.85 -31.15
C PRO A 129 -2.59 -7.34 -30.88
N THR A 130 -3.48 -6.63 -31.60
CA THR A 130 -3.66 -5.17 -31.49
C THR A 130 -4.65 -4.75 -30.40
N ALA A 131 -5.40 -5.66 -29.82
CA ALA A 131 -6.46 -5.37 -28.85
C ALA A 131 -5.96 -4.56 -27.65
N ARG A 132 -4.78 -4.89 -27.12
CA ARG A 132 -4.19 -4.17 -25.98
C ARG A 132 -3.81 -2.73 -26.31
N ALA A 133 -3.23 -2.51 -27.47
CA ALA A 133 -2.87 -1.16 -27.93
C ALA A 133 -4.12 -0.31 -28.17
N ARG A 134 -5.15 -0.90 -28.77
CA ARG A 134 -6.44 -0.24 -28.97
C ARG A 134 -7.14 0.07 -27.66
N ALA A 135 -7.12 -0.85 -26.71
CA ALA A 135 -7.66 -0.63 -25.37
C ALA A 135 -6.97 0.53 -24.65
N LEU A 136 -5.64 0.57 -24.70
CA LEU A 136 -4.87 1.66 -24.12
C LEU A 136 -5.24 3.01 -24.76
N CYS A 137 -5.33 3.06 -26.07
CA CYS A 137 -5.73 4.27 -26.80
C CYS A 137 -7.09 4.78 -26.30
N LEU A 138 -8.11 3.94 -26.26
CA LEU A 138 -9.46 4.31 -25.84
C LEU A 138 -9.51 4.81 -24.39
N VAL A 139 -8.75 4.17 -23.49
CA VAL A 139 -8.68 4.60 -22.09
C VAL A 139 -7.94 5.92 -21.94
N LEU A 140 -6.84 6.12 -22.66
CA LEU A 140 -6.12 7.40 -22.67
C LEU A 140 -6.95 8.53 -23.26
N GLU A 141 -7.77 8.27 -24.27
CA GLU A 141 -8.72 9.24 -24.82
C GLU A 141 -9.75 9.69 -23.77
N GLU A 142 -10.22 8.78 -22.90
CA GLU A 142 -11.09 9.17 -21.78
C GLU A 142 -10.35 10.01 -20.74
N VAL A 143 -9.09 9.68 -20.44
CA VAL A 143 -8.25 10.52 -19.57
C VAL A 143 -8.15 11.94 -20.11
N GLU A 144 -7.91 12.09 -21.42
CA GLU A 144 -7.79 13.39 -22.04
C GLU A 144 -9.15 14.14 -22.14
N ARG A 145 -10.28 13.42 -22.35
CA ARG A 145 -11.62 14.01 -22.25
C ARG A 145 -11.91 14.54 -20.86
N TRP A 146 -11.59 13.75 -19.84
CA TRP A 146 -11.74 14.16 -18.45
C TRP A 146 -10.91 15.40 -18.11
N LYS A 147 -9.63 15.45 -18.49
CA LYS A 147 -8.76 16.62 -18.28
C LYS A 147 -9.34 17.88 -18.92
N ARG A 148 -9.76 17.79 -20.19
CA ARG A 148 -10.38 18.91 -20.91
C ARG A 148 -11.70 19.37 -20.27
N TRP A 149 -12.49 18.44 -19.79
CA TRP A 149 -13.73 18.78 -19.07
C TRP A 149 -13.40 19.51 -17.77
N LEU A 150 -12.43 19.04 -16.96
CA LEU A 150 -11.99 19.71 -15.74
C LEU A 150 -11.49 21.13 -15.98
N GLU A 151 -10.73 21.38 -17.05
CA GLU A 151 -10.23 22.72 -17.41
C GLU A 151 -11.35 23.72 -17.66
N GLN A 152 -12.53 23.25 -18.04
CA GLN A 152 -13.71 24.09 -18.29
C GLN A 152 -14.50 24.38 -17.02
N GLN A 153 -14.22 23.67 -15.92
CA GLN A 153 -14.95 23.80 -14.65
C GLN A 153 -14.26 24.81 -13.72
N SER A 154 -14.69 26.07 -13.79
CA SER A 154 -14.15 27.12 -12.91
C SER A 154 -14.57 27.01 -11.44
N CYS A 155 -15.58 26.19 -11.14
CA CYS A 155 -16.13 26.01 -9.78
C CYS A 155 -15.54 24.83 -9.02
N LEU A 156 -14.73 23.97 -9.66
CA LEU A 156 -14.10 22.84 -9.00
C LEU A 156 -12.75 23.20 -8.39
N SER A 157 -12.51 22.70 -7.20
CA SER A 157 -11.25 22.85 -6.46
C SER A 157 -10.17 21.88 -6.99
N VAL A 158 -9.84 21.97 -8.28
CA VAL A 158 -8.94 21.02 -8.97
C VAL A 158 -7.54 20.97 -8.33
N HIS A 159 -7.10 22.06 -7.71
CA HIS A 159 -5.79 22.17 -7.05
C HIS A 159 -5.81 21.77 -5.58
N GLU A 160 -6.98 21.46 -5.04
CA GLU A 160 -7.13 21.04 -3.66
C GLU A 160 -7.05 19.51 -3.53
N PRO A 161 -6.47 18.97 -2.44
CA PRO A 161 -6.66 17.57 -2.10
C PRO A 161 -8.16 17.32 -1.82
N PRO A 162 -8.75 16.22 -2.27
CA PRO A 162 -8.17 15.00 -2.84
C PRO A 162 -8.13 14.96 -4.39
N MET A 163 -8.69 15.96 -5.11
CA MET A 163 -8.70 15.96 -6.57
C MET A 163 -7.27 16.00 -7.14
N GLN A 164 -6.42 16.86 -6.59
CA GLN A 164 -5.02 16.94 -6.99
C GLN A 164 -4.30 15.57 -6.86
N GLU A 165 -4.55 14.83 -5.77
CA GLU A 165 -3.92 13.52 -5.52
C GLU A 165 -4.37 12.47 -6.55
N VAL A 166 -5.65 12.44 -6.93
CA VAL A 166 -6.14 11.47 -7.91
C VAL A 166 -5.66 11.81 -9.32
N MET A 167 -5.56 13.09 -9.68
CA MET A 167 -5.02 13.51 -10.98
C MET A 167 -3.53 13.19 -11.08
N ALA A 168 -2.75 13.47 -10.04
CA ALA A 168 -1.35 13.06 -9.96
C ALA A 168 -1.17 11.53 -10.05
N THR A 169 -2.13 10.78 -9.49
CA THR A 169 -2.15 9.31 -9.62
C THR A 169 -2.36 8.85 -11.06
N ILE A 170 -3.26 9.50 -11.81
CA ILE A 170 -3.48 9.19 -13.24
C ILE A 170 -2.18 9.45 -14.02
N ASP A 171 -1.54 10.61 -13.80
CA ASP A 171 -0.30 10.97 -14.47
C ASP A 171 0.84 10.00 -14.11
N GLN A 172 0.94 9.59 -12.85
CA GLN A 172 1.88 8.56 -12.40
C GLN A 172 1.67 7.23 -13.15
N ILE A 173 0.42 6.76 -13.27
CA ILE A 173 0.11 5.49 -13.96
C ILE A 173 0.48 5.59 -15.45
N VAL A 174 0.16 6.69 -16.10
CA VAL A 174 0.55 6.93 -17.50
C VAL A 174 2.07 6.93 -17.65
N ALA A 175 2.80 7.61 -16.76
CA ALA A 175 4.25 7.69 -16.83
C ALA A 175 4.95 6.35 -16.55
N GLN A 176 4.47 5.57 -15.58
CA GLN A 176 5.10 4.31 -15.18
C GLN A 176 4.82 3.15 -16.13
N ASP A 177 3.63 3.10 -16.73
CA ASP A 177 3.13 1.92 -17.45
C ASP A 177 3.06 2.13 -18.96
N THR A 178 3.31 3.34 -19.48
CA THR A 178 3.26 3.62 -20.90
C THR A 178 4.48 4.40 -21.38
N GLU A 179 4.83 4.21 -22.65
CA GLU A 179 5.90 4.93 -23.34
C GLU A 179 5.45 5.42 -24.73
N PRO A 180 6.10 6.44 -25.31
CA PRO A 180 5.83 6.85 -26.69
C PRO A 180 5.99 5.67 -27.65
N ASP A 181 5.10 5.52 -28.61
CA ASP A 181 5.19 4.48 -29.62
C ASP A 181 5.72 5.03 -30.94
N PRO A 182 6.98 4.75 -31.28
CA PRO A 182 7.58 5.20 -32.55
C PRO A 182 6.96 4.51 -33.78
N ASP A 183 6.32 3.35 -33.61
CA ASP A 183 5.74 2.56 -34.66
C ASP A 183 4.30 2.97 -35.02
N GLY A 184 3.78 4.02 -34.37
CA GLY A 184 2.53 4.68 -34.73
C GLY A 184 1.28 3.96 -34.24
N SER A 185 1.28 3.35 -33.06
CA SER A 185 0.05 2.88 -32.42
C SER A 185 -0.99 3.98 -32.32
N PRO A 186 -2.29 3.66 -32.44
CA PRO A 186 -3.34 4.62 -32.17
C PRO A 186 -3.11 5.31 -30.79
N GLY A 187 -3.13 6.65 -30.77
CA GLY A 187 -2.87 7.42 -29.54
C GLY A 187 -1.39 7.70 -29.24
N GLY A 188 -0.43 7.24 -30.08
CA GLY A 188 1.00 7.56 -29.97
C GLY A 188 1.71 7.01 -28.74
N ARG A 189 1.06 6.12 -27.97
CA ARG A 189 1.64 5.46 -26.79
C ARG A 189 1.38 3.96 -26.80
N ARG A 190 2.30 3.21 -26.19
CA ARG A 190 2.17 1.77 -25.95
C ARG A 190 2.45 1.43 -24.50
N LEU A 191 2.00 0.26 -24.06
CA LEU A 191 2.37 -0.27 -22.75
C LEU A 191 3.88 -0.54 -22.72
N THR A 192 4.54 -0.14 -21.61
CA THR A 192 5.95 -0.48 -21.41
C THR A 192 6.13 -1.99 -21.30
N PRO A 193 7.17 -2.58 -21.93
CA PRO A 193 7.44 -4.00 -21.84
C PRO A 193 7.99 -4.43 -20.46
N ARG A 194 8.40 -3.47 -19.65
CA ARG A 194 9.00 -3.68 -18.32
C ARG A 194 8.10 -3.10 -17.24
N VAL A 195 8.13 -3.73 -16.07
CA VAL A 195 7.49 -3.20 -14.86
C VAL A 195 8.43 -2.16 -14.26
N ALA A 196 7.93 -0.95 -14.02
CA ALA A 196 8.69 0.09 -13.31
C ALA A 196 9.07 -0.40 -11.89
N HIS A 197 10.26 -0.04 -11.42
CA HIS A 197 10.76 -0.47 -10.11
C HIS A 197 9.82 -0.09 -8.97
N ASP A 198 9.31 1.14 -8.99
CA ASP A 198 8.38 1.67 -7.99
C ASP A 198 6.94 1.77 -8.53
N ARG A 199 6.51 0.73 -9.26
CA ARG A 199 5.19 0.71 -9.86
C ARG A 199 4.09 0.75 -8.81
N ARG A 200 3.21 1.75 -8.87
CA ARG A 200 1.93 1.76 -8.16
C ARG A 200 1.04 0.65 -8.71
N ILE A 201 0.51 -0.19 -7.84
CA ILE A 201 -0.27 -1.38 -8.22
C ILE A 201 -1.71 -1.36 -7.71
N SER A 202 -2.07 -0.35 -6.91
CA SER A 202 -3.41 -0.15 -6.35
C SER A 202 -3.78 1.32 -6.31
N ILE A 203 -5.06 1.61 -6.50
CA ILE A 203 -5.61 2.96 -6.31
C ILE A 203 -5.95 3.21 -4.85
N GLU A 204 -6.39 2.20 -4.14
CA GLU A 204 -6.84 2.28 -2.74
C GLU A 204 -5.66 2.36 -1.77
N ASP A 205 -4.56 1.67 -2.09
CA ASP A 205 -3.35 1.61 -1.26
C ASP A 205 -2.15 2.10 -2.09
N LYS A 206 -1.78 3.36 -1.87
CA LYS A 206 -0.74 4.05 -2.65
C LYS A 206 0.68 3.54 -2.38
N ASP A 207 0.90 2.95 -1.21
CA ASP A 207 2.23 2.54 -0.75
C ASP A 207 2.50 1.06 -0.99
N MET A 208 1.45 0.30 -1.37
CA MET A 208 1.56 -1.10 -1.71
C MET A 208 2.38 -1.33 -2.99
N ARG A 209 3.32 -2.28 -2.95
CA ARG A 209 4.21 -2.59 -4.08
C ARG A 209 4.29 -4.09 -4.35
N HIS A 210 4.80 -4.43 -5.56
CA HIS A 210 5.26 -5.79 -5.85
C HIS A 210 6.55 -6.08 -5.10
N GLY A 211 6.59 -7.18 -4.38
CA GLY A 211 7.78 -7.65 -3.68
C GLY A 211 8.14 -9.09 -4.03
N ARG A 212 9.34 -9.48 -3.65
CA ARG A 212 9.84 -10.85 -3.80
C ARG A 212 10.44 -11.33 -2.48
N LYS A 213 10.04 -12.51 -2.05
CA LYS A 213 10.72 -13.23 -0.97
C LYS A 213 11.83 -14.15 -1.51
N SER A 214 11.70 -14.62 -2.76
CA SER A 214 12.70 -15.41 -3.48
C SER A 214 12.45 -15.27 -4.99
N SER A 215 13.32 -15.86 -5.81
CA SER A 215 13.11 -15.89 -7.27
C SER A 215 11.77 -16.50 -7.68
N ALA A 216 11.21 -17.41 -6.88
CA ALA A 216 9.96 -18.11 -7.14
C ALA A 216 8.74 -17.57 -6.38
N LYS A 217 8.93 -16.78 -5.32
CA LYS A 217 7.83 -16.29 -4.47
C LYS A 217 7.74 -14.78 -4.55
N THR A 218 6.69 -14.30 -5.21
CA THR A 218 6.29 -12.90 -5.25
C THR A 218 5.09 -12.67 -4.33
N PHE A 219 4.94 -11.43 -3.86
CA PHE A 219 3.78 -10.98 -3.08
C PHE A 219 3.51 -9.51 -3.37
N ASN A 220 2.36 -9.01 -2.92
CA ASN A 220 1.93 -7.64 -3.13
C ASN A 220 1.60 -7.02 -1.78
N GLY A 221 2.24 -5.92 -1.45
CA GLY A 221 2.03 -5.25 -0.17
C GLY A 221 3.30 -4.63 0.38
N PHE A 222 3.72 -5.13 1.56
CA PHE A 222 4.78 -4.53 2.37
C PHE A 222 5.72 -5.62 2.91
N LYS A 223 6.86 -5.21 3.42
CA LYS A 223 7.70 -6.02 4.31
C LYS A 223 7.57 -5.48 5.73
N GLU A 224 7.27 -6.36 6.65
CA GLU A 224 7.34 -6.10 8.09
C GLU A 224 8.70 -6.59 8.58
N HIS A 225 9.49 -5.68 9.15
CA HIS A 225 10.78 -5.95 9.75
C HIS A 225 10.63 -5.91 11.25
N VAL A 226 11.02 -6.99 11.93
CA VAL A 226 10.83 -7.16 13.38
C VAL A 226 12.18 -7.36 14.03
N LEU A 227 12.51 -6.46 14.96
CA LEU A 227 13.67 -6.58 15.85
C LEU A 227 13.23 -7.23 17.14
N VAL A 228 13.81 -8.38 17.47
CA VAL A 228 13.48 -9.18 18.65
C VAL A 228 14.69 -9.36 19.54
N ASP A 229 14.54 -9.16 20.84
CA ASP A 229 15.54 -9.57 21.84
C ASP A 229 15.56 -11.09 21.95
N LEU A 230 16.71 -11.71 21.66
CA LEU A 230 16.87 -13.17 21.66
C LEU A 230 16.76 -13.80 23.03
N ASP A 231 17.07 -13.05 24.08
CA ASP A 231 17.07 -13.57 25.45
C ASP A 231 15.69 -13.52 26.12
N SER A 232 14.94 -12.42 25.87
CA SER A 232 13.61 -12.22 26.44
C SER A 232 12.47 -12.58 25.50
N THR A 233 12.76 -12.69 24.20
CA THR A 233 11.78 -12.84 23.10
C THR A 233 10.80 -11.66 22.98
N VAL A 234 11.15 -10.51 23.55
CA VAL A 234 10.34 -9.29 23.42
C VAL A 234 10.65 -8.59 22.11
N THR A 235 9.61 -8.21 21.37
CA THR A 235 9.74 -7.35 20.21
C THR A 235 10.18 -5.96 20.65
N ARG A 236 11.31 -5.50 20.11
CA ARG A 236 11.90 -4.20 20.44
C ARG A 236 11.41 -3.11 19.50
N GLU A 237 11.37 -3.42 18.22
CA GLU A 237 10.93 -2.46 17.18
C GLU A 237 10.26 -3.22 16.02
N VAL A 238 9.34 -2.54 15.36
CA VAL A 238 8.68 -3.01 14.14
C VAL A 238 8.67 -1.89 13.11
N VAL A 239 9.19 -2.17 11.93
CA VAL A 239 9.19 -1.24 10.80
C VAL A 239 8.48 -1.89 9.63
N VAL A 240 7.53 -1.18 9.02
CA VAL A 240 6.83 -1.62 7.82
C VAL A 240 7.26 -0.75 6.65
N ARG A 241 7.72 -1.39 5.57
CA ARG A 241 8.18 -0.72 4.34
C ARG A 241 7.52 -1.31 3.11
N PRO A 242 7.41 -0.56 2.00
CA PRO A 242 6.93 -1.09 0.72
C PRO A 242 7.69 -2.36 0.30
N ALA A 243 6.98 -3.31 -0.31
CA ALA A 243 7.53 -4.64 -0.60
C ALA A 243 8.74 -4.65 -1.56
N ASN A 244 8.92 -3.60 -2.36
CA ASN A 244 10.03 -3.45 -3.31
C ASN A 244 11.29 -2.82 -2.70
N GLU A 245 11.19 -2.24 -1.50
CA GLU A 245 12.36 -1.63 -0.86
C GLU A 245 13.40 -2.68 -0.45
N PRO A 246 14.70 -2.39 -0.65
CA PRO A 246 15.78 -3.26 -0.18
C PRO A 246 15.81 -3.33 1.34
N GLU A 247 16.13 -4.51 1.90
CA GLU A 247 16.11 -4.73 3.35
C GLU A 247 17.18 -3.93 4.09
N HIS A 248 18.31 -3.64 3.44
CA HIS A 248 19.38 -2.84 4.08
C HIS A 248 18.99 -1.41 4.40
N GLU A 249 18.01 -0.82 3.68
CA GLU A 249 17.54 0.56 3.95
C GLU A 249 16.79 0.68 5.28
N VAL A 250 16.33 -0.44 5.84
CA VAL A 250 15.61 -0.45 7.13
C VAL A 250 16.57 -0.28 8.31
N VAL A 251 17.84 -0.63 8.17
CA VAL A 251 18.83 -0.60 9.26
C VAL A 251 18.94 0.81 9.85
N GLU A 252 18.90 1.85 9.01
CA GLU A 252 18.92 3.24 9.49
C GLU A 252 17.71 3.59 10.36
N CYS A 253 16.53 3.06 10.03
CA CYS A 253 15.32 3.25 10.82
C CYS A 253 15.39 2.61 12.21
N LEU A 254 16.24 1.59 12.36
CA LEU A 254 16.43 0.84 13.61
C LEU A 254 17.64 1.32 14.43
N ALA A 255 18.45 2.24 13.88
CA ALA A 255 19.70 2.67 14.50
C ALA A 255 19.47 3.21 15.93
N GLU A 256 18.43 4.03 16.13
CA GLU A 256 18.11 4.59 17.44
C GLU A 256 17.81 3.49 18.48
N GLU A 257 17.10 2.42 18.11
CA GLU A 257 16.80 1.32 19.02
C GLU A 257 18.05 0.46 19.30
N LEU A 258 18.87 0.23 18.26
CA LEU A 258 20.09 -0.56 18.38
C LEU A 258 21.18 0.14 19.21
N GLU A 259 21.19 1.47 19.21
CA GLU A 259 22.16 2.30 19.95
C GLU A 259 21.76 2.57 21.39
N LYS A 260 20.53 2.22 21.82
CA LYS A 260 20.11 2.37 23.20
C LYS A 260 21.01 1.62 24.18
N SER A 261 21.31 2.25 25.31
CA SER A 261 22.10 1.63 26.40
C SER A 261 21.38 0.40 26.99
N PRO A 262 22.11 -0.66 27.34
CA PRO A 262 23.56 -0.80 27.45
C PRO A 262 24.29 -1.18 26.16
N GLY A 263 23.68 -1.09 25.02
CA GLY A 263 24.28 -1.31 23.72
C GLY A 263 24.07 -2.71 23.15
N LEU A 264 24.33 -2.82 21.87
CA LEU A 264 24.20 -4.04 21.09
C LEU A 264 25.45 -4.94 21.27
N LEU A 265 25.25 -6.19 21.68
CA LEU A 265 26.31 -7.21 21.75
C LEU A 265 26.35 -8.07 20.48
N GLN A 266 25.17 -8.45 19.98
CA GLN A 266 25.02 -9.36 18.85
C GLN A 266 23.78 -8.99 18.06
N LEU A 267 23.89 -8.97 16.75
CA LEU A 267 22.76 -8.81 15.83
C LEU A 267 22.79 -9.94 14.81
N ASP A 268 21.79 -10.79 14.85
CA ASP A 268 21.58 -11.85 13.87
C ASP A 268 20.67 -11.31 12.76
N ILE A 269 21.18 -11.26 11.52
CA ILE A 269 20.48 -10.73 10.34
C ILE A 269 20.65 -11.66 9.15
N ASP A 270 19.69 -11.63 8.22
CA ASP A 270 19.84 -12.23 6.90
C ASP A 270 20.77 -11.35 6.02
N LEU A 271 21.36 -11.97 5.00
CA LEU A 271 22.23 -11.30 4.01
C LEU A 271 21.52 -10.14 3.30
N GLY A 272 20.22 -10.17 3.18
CA GLY A 272 19.41 -9.07 2.60
C GLY A 272 19.55 -7.73 3.31
N TYR A 273 19.94 -7.73 4.59
CA TYR A 273 20.20 -6.50 5.37
C TYR A 273 21.63 -5.97 5.22
N MET A 274 22.49 -6.72 4.58
CA MET A 274 23.84 -6.25 4.29
C MET A 274 23.82 -5.51 2.94
N ALA A 275 24.28 -4.26 2.93
CA ALA A 275 24.48 -3.55 1.67
C ALA A 275 25.44 -4.37 0.80
N SER A 276 25.06 -4.63 -0.47
CA SER A 276 26.03 -5.18 -1.43
C SER A 276 27.19 -4.21 -1.56
N PRO A 277 28.44 -4.71 -1.52
CA PRO A 277 29.62 -3.90 -1.73
C PRO A 277 29.64 -3.27 -3.13
#